data_d396c1189e0a1bce909245cb776b3532
#
_entry.id   d396c1189e0a1bce909245cb776b3532
#
_cell.length_a   1.000
_cell.length_b   1.000
_cell.length_c   1.000
_cell.angle_alpha   90.00
_cell.angle_beta   90.00
_cell.angle_gamma   90.00
#
_symmetry.space_group_name_H-M   'P 1'
#
loop_
_entity.id
_entity.type
_entity.pdbx_description
1 polymer ?
#
loop_
_entity_poly.entity_id
_entity_poly.type
_entity_poly.pdbx_seq_one_letter_code
_entity_poly.pdbx_strand_id
1 'polypeptide(L)'
;ENRSGLGTVTFADTGVDLSGIVTATTFSGSGASLTSLPAANITGTLPAISAANLTNVPAANITGTLPALNAASLTQIPAANIVGVCTSGLTKTGGFGIGGKVLQVVQTTKTDTQSIQSQTFTDVSGMSVSITPSATSSKIFVQFSVSLGCNNYGMVNLLRGSTDIFKGDADGSRVSCTIGSATMAVYECKSYSSSFLDSPNTTSATTYKLQAATPYDASYYIHINRAHTDTNGSYLGRMTSQITAMEISA
;
A
#
# COMPACT_ATOMS: atom_id res chain seq x y z
N GLU A 1 -32.91 5.00 -78.17
CA GLU A 1 -33.39 3.59 -78.40
C GLU A 1 -33.19 2.83 -77.11
N ASN A 2 -34.31 2.28 -76.66
CA ASN A 2 -34.32 1.42 -75.46
C ASN A 2 -33.93 0.01 -75.90
N ARG A 3 -32.73 -0.44 -75.69
CA ARG A 3 -32.36 -1.83 -76.00
C ARG A 3 -32.50 -2.69 -74.75
N SER A 4 -33.60 -3.38 -74.68
CA SER A 4 -33.83 -4.45 -73.74
C SER A 4 -33.20 -5.77 -74.23
N GLY A 5 -32.36 -6.42 -73.47
CA GLY A 5 -31.78 -7.73 -73.79
C GLY A 5 -30.35 -7.64 -74.28
N LEU A 6 -29.51 -7.13 -73.51
CA LEU A 6 -28.10 -7.07 -73.82
C LEU A 6 -27.32 -8.30 -73.41
N GLY A 7 -26.69 -8.90 -74.39
CA GLY A 7 -25.54 -9.73 -74.20
C GLY A 7 -24.34 -8.96 -73.71
N THR A 8 -23.22 -9.60 -73.66
CA THR A 8 -21.94 -9.07 -73.16
C THR A 8 -21.51 -7.80 -73.95
N VAL A 9 -21.29 -6.69 -73.23
CA VAL A 9 -20.58 -5.54 -73.75
C VAL A 9 -19.12 -5.71 -73.39
N THR A 10 -18.29 -5.98 -74.38
CA THR A 10 -16.83 -6.12 -74.16
C THR A 10 -16.16 -4.87 -74.69
N PHE A 11 -15.46 -4.18 -73.82
CA PHE A 11 -14.56 -3.07 -74.16
C PHE A 11 -13.13 -3.54 -73.97
N ALA A 12 -12.28 -3.40 -74.95
CA ALA A 12 -10.88 -3.76 -74.86
C ALA A 12 -10.05 -2.55 -74.47
N ASP A 13 -9.09 -2.74 -73.60
CA ASP A 13 -7.90 -1.98 -73.25
C ASP A 13 -8.02 -0.71 -72.40
N THR A 14 -9.05 0.05 -72.36
CA THR A 14 -9.03 1.34 -71.60
C THR A 14 -10.20 1.54 -70.63
N GLY A 15 -11.06 0.59 -70.49
CA GLY A 15 -12.22 0.70 -69.60
C GLY A 15 -13.39 1.52 -70.20
N VAL A 16 -14.44 1.70 -69.45
CA VAL A 16 -15.63 2.44 -69.80
C VAL A 16 -15.77 3.63 -68.87
N ASP A 17 -15.80 4.81 -69.46
CA ASP A 17 -16.14 6.01 -68.70
C ASP A 17 -17.67 6.23 -68.81
N LEU A 18 -18.35 6.10 -67.66
CA LEU A 18 -19.79 6.27 -67.57
C LEU A 18 -20.10 7.49 -66.70
N SER A 19 -20.69 8.49 -67.29
CA SER A 19 -21.22 9.63 -66.57
C SER A 19 -22.62 9.36 -66.12
N GLY A 20 -22.86 9.24 -64.80
CA GLY A 20 -24.16 8.99 -64.21
C GLY A 20 -24.21 7.82 -63.23
N ILE A 21 -25.35 7.21 -63.04
CA ILE A 21 -25.55 6.11 -62.12
C ILE A 21 -25.45 4.77 -62.85
N VAL A 22 -24.57 3.91 -62.42
CA VAL A 22 -24.48 2.51 -62.85
C VAL A 22 -25.18 1.64 -61.83
N THR A 23 -26.23 0.93 -62.29
CA THR A 23 -26.95 -0.05 -61.47
C THR A 23 -26.59 -1.46 -61.93
N ALA A 24 -25.99 -2.27 -61.07
CA ALA A 24 -25.67 -3.66 -61.31
C ALA A 24 -25.99 -4.50 -60.09
N THR A 25 -26.42 -5.74 -60.28
CA THR A 25 -26.60 -6.70 -59.18
C THR A 25 -25.29 -7.08 -58.53
N THR A 26 -24.19 -7.06 -59.26
CA THR A 26 -22.84 -7.38 -58.76
C THR A 26 -21.81 -6.59 -59.52
N PHE A 27 -20.81 -6.10 -58.81
CA PHE A 27 -19.57 -5.58 -59.32
C PHE A 27 -18.45 -6.57 -58.99
N SER A 28 -17.70 -7.06 -59.98
CA SER A 28 -16.57 -7.93 -59.80
C SER A 28 -15.30 -7.19 -60.20
N GLY A 29 -14.39 -7.06 -59.25
CA GLY A 29 -13.11 -6.37 -59.50
C GLY A 29 -12.52 -5.79 -58.23
N SER A 30 -11.41 -5.07 -58.38
CA SER A 30 -10.81 -4.34 -57.27
C SER A 30 -11.62 -3.07 -56.95
N GLY A 31 -11.98 -2.93 -55.67
CA GLY A 31 -12.59 -1.69 -55.16
C GLY A 31 -11.58 -0.57 -54.77
N ALA A 32 -10.32 -0.73 -55.14
CA ALA A 32 -9.24 0.13 -54.64
C ALA A 32 -9.40 1.63 -55.00
N SER A 33 -10.13 1.91 -56.08
CA SER A 33 -10.39 3.30 -56.53
C SER A 33 -11.79 3.80 -56.20
N LEU A 34 -12.57 3.06 -55.44
CA LEU A 34 -13.89 3.50 -54.98
C LEU A 34 -13.75 4.52 -53.87
N THR A 35 -14.29 5.71 -54.06
CA THR A 35 -14.30 6.79 -53.07
C THR A 35 -15.70 7.05 -52.54
N SER A 36 -15.83 7.63 -51.35
CA SER A 36 -17.10 8.05 -50.78
C SER A 36 -18.12 6.90 -50.59
N LEU A 37 -17.67 5.69 -50.18
CA LEU A 37 -18.54 4.62 -49.84
C LEU A 37 -19.21 4.89 -48.46
N PRO A 38 -20.56 5.04 -48.43
CA PRO A 38 -21.23 5.19 -47.13
C PRO A 38 -20.99 3.98 -46.25
N ALA A 39 -20.53 4.14 -45.01
CA ALA A 39 -20.25 3.06 -44.08
C ALA A 39 -21.46 2.15 -43.84
N ALA A 40 -22.67 2.70 -43.86
CA ALA A 40 -23.92 1.95 -43.70
C ALA A 40 -24.15 0.91 -44.81
N ASN A 41 -23.50 1.04 -45.96
CA ASN A 41 -23.64 0.15 -47.10
C ASN A 41 -22.56 -0.92 -47.20
N ILE A 42 -21.59 -0.88 -46.27
CA ILE A 42 -20.53 -1.88 -46.20
C ILE A 42 -20.98 -3.01 -45.25
N THR A 43 -21.48 -4.09 -45.80
CA THR A 43 -21.94 -5.25 -45.05
C THR A 43 -21.01 -6.44 -45.25
N GLY A 44 -20.91 -7.31 -44.27
CA GLY A 44 -20.07 -8.51 -44.33
C GLY A 44 -18.74 -8.35 -43.53
N THR A 45 -17.87 -9.35 -43.65
CA THR A 45 -16.57 -9.36 -42.98
C THR A 45 -15.55 -8.60 -43.82
N LEU A 46 -15.00 -7.57 -43.30
CA LEU A 46 -13.88 -6.88 -43.93
C LEU A 46 -12.63 -7.79 -43.84
N PRO A 47 -11.88 -7.97 -44.93
CA PRO A 47 -10.57 -8.63 -44.86
C PRO A 47 -9.68 -7.95 -43.84
N ALA A 48 -8.61 -8.63 -43.40
CA ALA A 48 -7.63 -8.03 -42.44
C ALA A 48 -7.09 -6.71 -42.97
N ILE A 49 -7.68 -5.60 -42.51
CA ILE A 49 -7.28 -4.23 -42.86
C ILE A 49 -6.66 -3.56 -41.65
N SER A 50 -5.74 -2.65 -41.90
CA SER A 50 -5.22 -1.81 -40.83
C SER A 50 -6.32 -0.94 -40.26
N ALA A 51 -6.54 -1.05 -38.93
CA ALA A 51 -7.48 -0.18 -38.20
C ALA A 51 -6.96 1.24 -37.96
N ALA A 52 -5.79 1.60 -38.51
CA ALA A 52 -5.13 2.88 -38.24
C ALA A 52 -5.98 4.09 -38.56
N ASN A 53 -6.90 3.98 -39.51
CA ASN A 53 -7.79 5.06 -39.94
C ASN A 53 -9.26 4.88 -39.50
N LEU A 54 -9.55 3.87 -38.65
CA LEU A 54 -10.88 3.73 -38.08
C LEU A 54 -11.03 4.68 -36.90
N THR A 55 -11.95 5.63 -37.04
CA THR A 55 -12.31 6.59 -36.00
C THR A 55 -13.73 6.29 -35.50
N ASN A 56 -14.00 6.59 -34.22
CA ASN A 56 -15.33 6.42 -33.62
C ASN A 56 -15.90 4.99 -33.66
N VAL A 57 -15.05 3.97 -33.48
CA VAL A 57 -15.53 2.59 -33.30
C VAL A 57 -16.10 2.45 -31.90
N PRO A 58 -17.43 2.20 -31.74
CA PRO A 58 -18.00 1.99 -30.41
C PRO A 58 -17.35 0.79 -29.70
N ALA A 59 -16.92 0.95 -28.46
CA ALA A 59 -16.26 -0.12 -27.70
C ALA A 59 -17.09 -1.40 -27.59
N ALA A 60 -18.44 -1.26 -27.58
CA ALA A 60 -19.37 -2.38 -27.57
C ALA A 60 -19.27 -3.28 -28.82
N ASN A 61 -18.72 -2.77 -29.91
CA ASN A 61 -18.57 -3.51 -31.17
C ASN A 61 -17.19 -4.15 -31.33
N ILE A 62 -16.30 -3.96 -30.36
CA ILE A 62 -14.98 -4.58 -30.37
C ILE A 62 -15.08 -5.88 -29.58
N THR A 63 -15.25 -7.00 -30.27
CA THR A 63 -15.33 -8.33 -29.68
C THR A 63 -14.08 -9.15 -30.00
N GLY A 64 -13.67 -10.02 -29.10
CA GLY A 64 -12.48 -10.88 -29.27
C GLY A 64 -11.26 -10.39 -28.48
N THR A 65 -10.14 -11.10 -28.66
CA THR A 65 -8.88 -10.78 -28.00
C THR A 65 -8.15 -9.70 -28.80
N LEU A 66 -7.93 -8.56 -28.20
CA LEU A 66 -7.03 -7.55 -28.79
C LEU A 66 -5.59 -8.07 -28.75
N PRO A 67 -4.83 -8.02 -29.85
CA PRO A 67 -3.41 -8.30 -29.83
C PRO A 67 -2.70 -7.40 -28.79
N ALA A 68 -1.47 -7.75 -28.40
CA ALA A 68 -0.68 -6.95 -27.46
C ALA A 68 -0.60 -5.50 -27.95
N LEU A 69 -1.47 -4.66 -27.41
CA LEU A 69 -1.55 -3.23 -27.73
C LEU A 69 -0.84 -2.42 -26.66
N ASN A 70 -0.09 -1.42 -27.10
CA ASN A 70 0.34 -0.39 -26.19
C ASN A 70 -0.88 0.42 -25.71
N ALA A 71 -1.28 0.20 -24.46
CA ALA A 71 -2.44 0.84 -23.83
C ALA A 71 -2.19 2.31 -23.43
N ALA A 72 -1.10 2.92 -23.88
CA ALA A 72 -0.71 4.29 -23.49
C ALA A 72 -1.78 5.35 -23.81
N SER A 73 -2.65 5.08 -24.79
CA SER A 73 -3.75 5.97 -25.19
C SER A 73 -5.12 5.53 -24.70
N LEU A 74 -5.20 4.45 -23.90
CA LEU A 74 -6.46 4.03 -23.31
C LEU A 74 -6.73 4.85 -22.06
N THR A 75 -7.73 5.71 -22.12
CA THR A 75 -8.18 6.55 -21.01
C THR A 75 -9.54 6.09 -20.51
N GLN A 76 -9.84 6.30 -19.22
CA GLN A 76 -11.14 6.01 -18.60
C GLN A 76 -11.58 4.54 -18.67
N ILE A 77 -10.64 3.60 -18.48
CA ILE A 77 -11.03 2.18 -18.32
C ILE A 77 -11.57 2.01 -16.90
N PRO A 78 -12.85 1.64 -16.73
CA PRO A 78 -13.39 1.36 -15.41
C PRO A 78 -12.60 0.24 -14.72
N ALA A 79 -12.18 0.45 -13.47
CA ALA A 79 -11.38 -0.53 -12.73
C ALA A 79 -12.07 -1.91 -12.62
N ALA A 80 -13.41 -1.93 -12.61
CA ALA A 80 -14.20 -3.17 -12.60
C ALA A 80 -14.03 -4.04 -13.86
N ASN A 81 -13.53 -3.45 -14.96
CA ASN A 81 -13.34 -4.16 -16.24
C ASN A 81 -11.90 -4.64 -16.44
N ILE A 82 -11.01 -4.36 -15.48
CA ILE A 82 -9.64 -4.89 -15.52
C ILE A 82 -9.63 -6.21 -14.78
N VAL A 83 -9.92 -7.29 -15.50
CA VAL A 83 -9.93 -8.66 -14.97
C VAL A 83 -8.67 -9.38 -15.46
N GLY A 84 -7.83 -9.82 -14.56
CA GLY A 84 -6.62 -10.56 -14.90
C GLY A 84 -5.48 -10.34 -13.90
N VAL A 85 -4.41 -11.12 -14.04
CA VAL A 85 -3.23 -11.02 -13.21
C VAL A 85 -2.25 -10.04 -13.87
N CYS A 86 -2.12 -8.84 -13.31
CA CYS A 86 -1.00 -7.96 -13.64
C CYS A 86 0.23 -8.42 -12.85
N THR A 87 1.11 -9.20 -13.48
CA THR A 87 2.32 -9.74 -12.83
C THR A 87 3.47 -8.74 -12.76
N SER A 88 3.41 -7.62 -13.49
CA SER A 88 4.41 -6.56 -13.42
C SER A 88 3.87 -5.25 -14.02
N GLY A 89 4.27 -4.13 -13.46
CA GLY A 89 4.15 -2.83 -14.13
C GLY A 89 2.85 -2.06 -13.98
N LEU A 90 1.94 -2.39 -13.03
CA LEU A 90 0.86 -1.46 -12.70
C LEU A 90 1.44 -0.29 -11.89
N THR A 91 1.87 0.74 -12.60
CA THR A 91 2.29 1.99 -11.96
C THR A 91 1.10 2.96 -12.00
N LYS A 92 0.44 3.15 -10.87
CA LYS A 92 -0.51 4.25 -10.73
C LYS A 92 0.25 5.49 -10.30
N THR A 93 0.35 6.49 -11.18
CA THR A 93 0.77 7.84 -10.76
C THR A 93 -0.32 8.39 -9.83
N GLY A 94 -0.07 8.35 -8.53
CA GLY A 94 -1.06 8.69 -7.48
C GLY A 94 -1.46 7.51 -6.59
N GLY A 95 -0.79 6.35 -6.71
CA GLY A 95 -0.99 5.16 -5.89
C GLY A 95 -2.36 4.49 -6.08
N PHE A 96 -2.47 3.20 -5.89
CA PHE A 96 -3.76 2.59 -5.55
C PHE A 96 -4.13 3.18 -4.18
N GLY A 97 -5.18 3.98 -4.11
CA GLY A 97 -5.61 4.63 -2.88
C GLY A 97 -6.21 3.64 -1.88
N ILE A 98 -5.46 2.64 -1.49
CA ILE A 98 -5.65 1.88 -0.27
C ILE A 98 -4.72 2.53 0.74
N GLY A 99 -5.21 3.57 1.40
CA GLY A 99 -4.58 4.07 2.62
C GLY A 99 -4.39 2.90 3.58
N GLY A 100 -3.33 2.94 4.40
CA GLY A 100 -3.08 1.91 5.39
C GLY A 100 -2.27 0.69 4.92
N LYS A 101 -1.68 0.70 3.72
CA LYS A 101 -0.73 -0.35 3.32
C LYS A 101 0.53 -0.31 4.20
N VAL A 102 0.91 -1.45 4.78
CA VAL A 102 2.21 -1.58 5.45
C VAL A 102 3.32 -1.59 4.40
N LEU A 103 4.23 -0.62 4.50
CA LEU A 103 5.34 -0.45 3.54
C LEU A 103 6.63 -1.10 4.03
N GLN A 104 6.90 -1.01 5.33
CA GLN A 104 8.03 -1.67 5.99
C GLN A 104 7.72 -1.99 7.44
N VAL A 105 8.43 -2.96 7.98
CA VAL A 105 8.35 -3.37 9.39
C VAL A 105 9.75 -3.54 9.92
N VAL A 106 10.04 -2.92 11.06
CA VAL A 106 11.28 -3.08 11.81
C VAL A 106 10.97 -3.43 13.25
N GLN A 107 11.75 -4.34 13.84
CA GLN A 107 11.51 -4.85 15.18
C GLN A 107 12.83 -5.02 15.93
N THR A 108 12.81 -4.76 17.23
CA THR A 108 13.87 -5.12 18.16
C THR A 108 13.29 -5.95 19.29
N THR A 109 13.99 -7.02 19.64
CA THR A 109 13.63 -7.91 20.75
C THR A 109 14.74 -7.86 21.81
N LYS A 110 14.33 -7.68 23.06
CA LYS A 110 15.21 -7.73 24.23
C LYS A 110 14.98 -9.05 24.95
N THR A 111 16.04 -9.84 25.07
CA THR A 111 16.02 -11.15 25.75
C THR A 111 16.82 -11.13 27.07
N ASP A 112 17.73 -10.18 27.22
CA ASP A 112 18.48 -9.95 28.45
C ASP A 112 17.64 -9.17 29.49
N THR A 113 18.14 -9.13 30.71
CA THR A 113 17.49 -8.38 31.81
C THR A 113 18.16 -7.02 32.02
N GLN A 114 17.39 -6.08 32.58
CA GLN A 114 17.91 -4.79 33.04
C GLN A 114 17.23 -4.40 34.35
N SER A 115 17.98 -3.77 35.25
CA SER A 115 17.44 -3.13 36.44
C SER A 115 17.65 -1.63 36.33
N ILE A 116 16.59 -0.87 36.57
CA ILE A 116 16.59 0.59 36.58
C ILE A 116 16.16 1.04 37.97
N GLN A 117 17.03 1.83 38.60
CA GLN A 117 16.78 2.49 39.87
C GLN A 117 16.95 3.99 39.66
N SER A 118 15.88 4.64 39.25
CA SER A 118 15.96 6.06 38.88
C SER A 118 14.61 6.73 39.05
N GLN A 119 14.57 7.88 39.67
CA GLN A 119 13.39 8.73 39.76
C GLN A 119 13.13 9.49 38.44
N THR A 120 14.12 9.55 37.55
CA THR A 120 13.98 10.15 36.22
C THR A 120 13.92 9.07 35.16
N PHE A 121 13.14 9.29 34.09
CA PHE A 121 13.02 8.35 33.00
C PHE A 121 14.37 8.08 32.33
N THR A 122 14.75 6.82 32.26
CA THR A 122 16.04 6.32 31.75
C THR A 122 15.77 5.32 30.63
N ASP A 123 16.60 5.31 29.59
CA ASP A 123 16.44 4.42 28.45
C ASP A 123 16.45 2.94 28.87
N VAL A 124 15.48 2.20 28.38
CA VAL A 124 15.49 0.74 28.46
C VAL A 124 16.38 0.22 27.33
N SER A 125 17.58 -0.23 27.70
CA SER A 125 18.57 -0.74 26.75
C SER A 125 18.00 -1.86 25.90
N GLY A 126 18.19 -1.83 24.58
CA GLY A 126 17.66 -2.81 23.65
C GLY A 126 16.16 -2.68 23.36
N MET A 127 15.47 -1.66 23.90
CA MET A 127 14.07 -1.36 23.59
C MET A 127 13.97 -0.09 22.75
N SER A 128 14.69 -0.09 21.64
CA SER A 128 14.63 0.97 20.63
C SER A 128 14.62 0.38 19.23
N VAL A 129 13.92 1.06 18.31
CA VAL A 129 13.82 0.70 16.90
C VAL A 129 13.91 1.97 16.06
N SER A 130 14.64 1.90 14.95
CA SER A 130 14.75 3.02 14.01
C SER A 130 14.13 2.66 12.68
N ILE A 131 13.33 3.58 12.14
CA ILE A 131 12.63 3.43 10.86
C ILE A 131 12.81 4.72 10.06
N THR A 132 12.97 4.58 8.74
CA THR A 132 13.07 5.72 7.82
C THR A 132 11.81 5.76 6.95
N PRO A 133 10.86 6.68 7.21
CA PRO A 133 9.64 6.74 6.43
C PRO A 133 9.92 7.09 4.97
N SER A 134 9.19 6.47 4.06
CA SER A 134 9.34 6.68 2.61
C SER A 134 8.69 8.00 2.13
N ALA A 135 7.74 8.54 2.90
CA ALA A 135 7.08 9.82 2.62
C ALA A 135 6.80 10.58 3.92
N THR A 136 6.75 11.92 3.84
CA THR A 136 6.39 12.77 4.99
C THR A 136 4.95 12.57 5.45
N SER A 137 4.07 12.10 4.56
CA SER A 137 2.67 11.77 4.88
C SER A 137 2.50 10.40 5.55
N SER A 138 3.52 9.53 5.50
CA SER A 138 3.46 8.20 6.12
C SER A 138 3.21 8.29 7.63
N LYS A 139 2.44 7.33 8.14
CA LYS A 139 2.23 7.13 9.57
C LYS A 139 3.12 6.00 10.05
N ILE A 140 3.55 6.06 11.31
CA ILE A 140 4.30 4.97 11.93
C ILE A 140 3.45 4.36 13.05
N PHE A 141 3.04 3.11 12.86
CA PHE A 141 2.38 2.34 13.91
C PHE A 141 3.45 1.69 14.78
N VAL A 142 3.56 2.17 16.01
CA VAL A 142 4.49 1.63 17.00
C VAL A 142 3.72 0.74 17.95
N GLN A 143 4.17 -0.51 18.10
CA GLN A 143 3.65 -1.47 19.06
C GLN A 143 4.79 -2.00 19.91
N PHE A 144 4.56 -2.15 21.21
CA PHE A 144 5.53 -2.78 22.09
C PHE A 144 4.85 -3.67 23.11
N SER A 145 5.63 -4.64 23.59
CA SER A 145 5.34 -5.44 24.76
C SER A 145 6.58 -5.44 25.65
N VAL A 146 6.42 -5.05 26.88
CA VAL A 146 7.49 -4.98 27.87
C VAL A 146 7.12 -5.78 29.10
N SER A 147 8.02 -6.66 29.52
CA SER A 147 7.83 -7.51 30.71
C SER A 147 8.54 -6.85 31.88
N LEU A 148 7.76 -6.50 32.91
CA LEU A 148 8.19 -5.71 34.05
C LEU A 148 8.02 -6.50 35.37
N GLY A 149 9.03 -6.45 36.20
CA GLY A 149 8.93 -6.72 37.63
C GLY A 149 9.33 -5.45 38.41
N CYS A 150 8.64 -5.17 39.48
CA CYS A 150 9.02 -4.05 40.36
C CYS A 150 8.68 -4.37 41.82
N ASN A 151 9.42 -3.80 42.74
CA ASN A 151 9.11 -3.91 44.16
C ASN A 151 8.13 -2.85 44.66
N ASN A 152 7.82 -1.89 43.79
CA ASN A 152 6.84 -0.83 44.03
C ASN A 152 6.42 -0.18 42.71
N TYR A 153 6.23 1.11 42.65
CA TYR A 153 5.72 1.83 41.47
C TYR A 153 6.77 1.92 40.35
N GLY A 154 6.44 1.38 39.18
CA GLY A 154 7.22 1.47 37.97
C GLY A 154 6.44 2.18 36.86
N MET A 155 7.09 2.99 36.06
CA MET A 155 6.48 3.73 34.95
C MET A 155 7.31 3.60 33.70
N VAL A 156 6.64 3.57 32.53
CA VAL A 156 7.27 3.46 31.21
C VAL A 156 6.69 4.51 30.29
N ASN A 157 7.56 5.16 29.52
CA ASN A 157 7.19 6.10 28.45
C ASN A 157 7.61 5.59 27.08
N LEU A 158 6.80 5.90 26.06
CA LEU A 158 7.16 5.75 24.66
C LEU A 158 7.64 7.11 24.12
N LEU A 159 8.81 7.12 23.50
CA LEU A 159 9.41 8.33 22.93
C LEU A 159 9.67 8.17 21.43
N ARG A 160 9.57 9.29 20.71
CA ARG A 160 10.18 9.51 19.42
C ARG A 160 11.41 10.39 19.60
N GLY A 161 12.60 9.83 19.40
CA GLY A 161 13.86 10.52 19.73
C GLY A 161 13.93 10.87 21.22
N SER A 162 13.83 12.15 21.55
CA SER A 162 13.77 12.66 22.91
C SER A 162 12.37 13.16 23.33
N THR A 163 11.38 13.04 22.48
CA THR A 163 10.03 13.57 22.72
C THR A 163 9.08 12.47 23.16
N ASP A 164 8.42 12.64 24.30
CA ASP A 164 7.31 11.78 24.71
C ASP A 164 6.15 11.97 23.74
N ILE A 165 5.65 10.88 23.16
CA ILE A 165 4.61 10.93 22.12
C ILE A 165 3.29 10.28 22.54
N PHE A 166 3.29 9.50 23.60
CA PHE A 166 2.12 8.75 24.03
C PHE A 166 2.11 8.62 25.56
N LYS A 167 1.51 9.58 26.24
CA LYS A 167 1.35 9.56 27.70
C LYS A 167 0.00 10.19 28.11
N GLY A 168 -0.45 9.82 29.30
CA GLY A 168 -1.67 10.38 29.89
C GLY A 168 -1.55 11.87 30.19
N ASP A 169 -2.67 12.52 30.36
CA ASP A 169 -2.74 13.95 30.70
C ASP A 169 -2.15 14.22 32.09
N ALA A 170 -1.61 15.42 32.26
CA ALA A 170 -1.12 15.89 33.55
C ALA A 170 -2.29 16.17 34.50
N ASP A 171 -2.21 15.66 35.74
CA ASP A 171 -3.23 15.89 36.76
C ASP A 171 -2.61 15.99 38.16
N GLY A 172 -2.48 17.19 38.67
CA GLY A 172 -1.87 17.46 39.98
C GLY A 172 -0.42 16.98 40.06
N SER A 173 -0.12 16.17 41.07
CA SER A 173 1.21 15.57 41.28
C SER A 173 1.40 14.21 40.59
N ARG A 174 0.43 13.74 39.82
CA ARG A 174 0.51 12.47 39.10
C ARG A 174 1.54 12.54 37.99
N VAL A 175 2.37 11.53 37.89
CA VAL A 175 3.35 11.41 36.80
C VAL A 175 2.64 10.93 35.55
N SER A 176 2.67 11.72 34.49
CA SER A 176 2.16 11.32 33.18
C SER A 176 3.10 10.27 32.57
N CYS A 177 2.56 9.13 32.18
CA CYS A 177 3.30 8.01 31.59
C CYS A 177 2.45 7.25 30.56
N THR A 178 3.11 6.44 29.73
CA THR A 178 2.43 5.52 28.81
C THR A 178 1.87 4.31 29.56
N ILE A 179 2.64 3.75 30.46
CA ILE A 179 2.25 2.62 31.32
C ILE A 179 2.67 2.94 32.74
N GLY A 180 1.75 2.83 33.68
CA GLY A 180 1.98 2.88 35.10
C GLY A 180 1.72 1.52 35.73
N SER A 181 2.63 1.05 36.55
CA SER A 181 2.49 -0.18 37.33
C SER A 181 2.47 0.14 38.80
N ALA A 182 1.50 -0.44 39.50
CA ALA A 182 1.48 -0.40 40.96
C ALA A 182 2.37 -1.50 41.53
N THR A 183 2.37 -1.63 42.87
CA THR A 183 3.12 -2.67 43.59
C THR A 183 2.86 -4.06 43.03
N MET A 184 3.92 -4.78 42.70
CA MET A 184 3.89 -6.19 42.32
C MET A 184 4.42 -7.05 43.46
N ALA A 185 4.02 -8.31 43.52
CA ALA A 185 4.68 -9.27 44.37
C ALA A 185 6.15 -9.47 43.93
N VAL A 186 7.05 -9.68 44.85
CA VAL A 186 8.48 -9.76 44.56
C VAL A 186 8.89 -10.85 43.56
N TYR A 187 8.02 -11.86 43.39
CA TYR A 187 8.19 -12.97 42.43
C TYR A 187 7.41 -12.76 41.12
N GLU A 188 6.70 -11.64 40.97
CA GLU A 188 5.92 -11.35 39.74
C GLU A 188 6.74 -10.64 38.69
N CYS A 189 6.50 -11.04 37.43
CA CYS A 189 6.87 -10.29 36.25
C CYS A 189 5.67 -10.30 35.29
N LYS A 190 5.18 -9.13 34.94
CA LYS A 190 3.97 -8.95 34.12
C LYS A 190 4.32 -8.30 32.80
N SER A 191 3.71 -8.78 31.73
CA SER A 191 3.85 -8.15 30.41
C SER A 191 2.80 -7.08 30.20
N TYR A 192 3.24 -5.92 29.77
CA TYR A 192 2.40 -4.78 29.41
C TYR A 192 2.60 -4.47 27.93
N SER A 193 1.51 -4.26 27.24
CA SER A 193 1.53 -3.94 25.81
C SER A 193 0.75 -2.66 25.52
N SER A 194 1.22 -1.90 24.57
CA SER A 194 0.50 -0.77 24.06
C SER A 194 0.90 -0.49 22.61
N SER A 195 0.11 0.34 21.92
CA SER A 195 0.36 0.75 20.56
C SER A 195 -0.04 2.20 20.33
N PHE A 196 0.65 2.85 19.40
CA PHE A 196 0.40 4.23 19.05
C PHE A 196 0.66 4.46 17.55
N LEU A 197 -0.22 5.21 16.89
CA LEU A 197 -0.05 5.62 15.50
C LEU A 197 0.49 7.04 15.46
N ASP A 198 1.78 7.17 15.17
CA ASP A 198 2.49 8.45 15.12
C ASP A 198 2.49 9.06 13.71
N SER A 199 2.65 10.38 13.68
CA SER A 199 2.81 11.19 12.47
C SER A 199 4.15 11.93 12.54
N PRO A 200 5.28 11.30 12.17
CA PRO A 200 6.59 11.91 12.32
C PRO A 200 6.84 13.07 11.35
N ASN A 201 6.08 13.13 10.25
CA ASN A 201 6.17 14.17 9.22
C ASN A 201 7.59 14.37 8.65
N THR A 202 8.34 13.30 8.49
CA THR A 202 9.73 13.32 8.02
C THR A 202 10.05 12.07 7.21
N THR A 203 11.05 12.18 6.34
CA THR A 203 11.69 11.05 5.63
C THR A 203 13.07 10.73 6.20
N SER A 204 13.46 11.36 7.31
CA SER A 204 14.71 11.04 8.01
C SER A 204 14.53 9.87 8.96
N ALA A 205 15.62 9.17 9.26
CA ALA A 205 15.62 8.08 10.23
C ALA A 205 15.07 8.56 11.58
N THR A 206 14.05 7.89 12.07
CA THR A 206 13.31 8.23 13.28
C THR A 206 13.39 7.06 14.25
N THR A 207 13.86 7.31 15.46
CA THR A 207 14.02 6.29 16.50
C THR A 207 12.85 6.36 17.49
N TYR A 208 12.21 5.23 17.72
CA TYR A 208 11.24 5.02 18.80
C TYR A 208 11.88 4.19 19.90
N LYS A 209 11.69 4.57 21.14
CA LYS A 209 12.30 3.89 22.29
C LYS A 209 11.43 3.92 23.52
N LEU A 210 11.72 3.02 24.45
CA LEU A 210 11.11 3.03 25.78
C LEU A 210 12.08 3.59 26.80
N GLN A 211 11.53 4.38 27.72
CA GLN A 211 12.18 4.78 28.96
C GLN A 211 11.39 4.27 30.16
N ALA A 212 12.06 4.00 31.25
CA ALA A 212 11.43 3.58 32.50
C ALA A 212 11.97 4.35 33.70
N ALA A 213 11.15 4.46 34.73
CA ALA A 213 11.50 5.15 35.98
C ALA A 213 10.72 4.58 37.18
N THR A 214 11.21 4.89 38.37
CA THR A 214 10.52 4.73 39.66
C THR A 214 10.36 6.09 40.33
N PRO A 215 9.46 6.96 39.86
CA PRO A 215 9.45 8.38 40.23
C PRO A 215 9.14 8.66 41.69
N TYR A 216 8.51 7.72 42.40
CA TYR A 216 8.09 7.91 43.77
C TYR A 216 9.26 7.91 44.76
N ASP A 217 10.21 6.95 44.62
CA ASP A 217 11.32 6.82 45.56
C ASP A 217 12.57 6.21 44.88
N ALA A 218 13.72 6.74 45.20
CA ALA A 218 15.01 6.29 44.68
C ALA A 218 15.44 4.90 45.16
N SER A 219 14.80 4.35 46.19
CA SER A 219 15.09 3.01 46.68
C SER A 219 14.41 1.90 45.87
N TYR A 220 13.47 2.27 44.98
CA TYR A 220 12.68 1.30 44.19
C TYR A 220 13.37 0.95 42.88
N TYR A 221 13.03 -0.24 42.40
CA TYR A 221 13.54 -0.78 41.15
C TYR A 221 12.41 -1.15 40.20
N ILE A 222 12.62 -0.90 38.94
CA ILE A 222 11.91 -1.54 37.84
C ILE A 222 12.88 -2.48 37.13
N HIS A 223 12.46 -3.71 36.95
CA HIS A 223 13.23 -4.76 36.28
C HIS A 223 12.58 -5.13 34.97
N ILE A 224 13.40 -5.25 33.94
CA ILE A 224 12.95 -5.66 32.60
C ILE A 224 13.27 -7.15 32.46
N ASN A 225 12.28 -7.94 31.97
CA ASN A 225 12.36 -9.36 31.67
C ASN A 225 12.65 -10.28 32.86
N ARG A 226 12.43 -9.81 34.08
CA ARG A 226 12.54 -10.62 35.31
C ARG A 226 11.71 -10.06 36.46
N ALA A 227 11.45 -10.88 37.45
CA ALA A 227 10.86 -10.45 38.71
C ALA A 227 11.86 -9.62 39.54
N HIS A 228 11.37 -8.97 40.60
CA HIS A 228 12.25 -8.26 41.56
C HIS A 228 13.20 -9.25 42.27
N THR A 229 12.68 -10.32 42.82
CA THR A 229 13.51 -11.41 43.34
C THR A 229 14.05 -12.23 42.17
N ASP A 230 15.39 -12.37 42.13
CA ASP A 230 16.10 -13.01 41.02
C ASP A 230 16.97 -14.18 41.52
N THR A 231 16.32 -15.12 42.21
CA THR A 231 16.97 -16.37 42.68
C THR A 231 16.90 -17.42 41.56
N ASN A 232 17.87 -18.35 41.56
CA ASN A 232 17.89 -19.48 40.62
C ASN A 232 16.87 -20.53 41.03
N GLY A 233 15.58 -20.27 40.80
CA GLY A 233 14.47 -21.14 41.10
C GLY A 233 13.62 -21.44 39.87
N SER A 234 13.17 -22.69 39.71
CA SER A 234 12.34 -23.11 38.57
C SER A 234 10.96 -22.42 38.51
N TYR A 235 10.59 -21.70 39.56
CA TYR A 235 9.35 -20.92 39.65
C TYR A 235 9.51 -19.46 39.16
N LEU A 236 10.73 -19.04 38.76
CA LEU A 236 11.04 -17.71 38.21
C LEU A 236 11.38 -17.82 36.74
N GLY A 237 10.61 -17.12 35.91
CA GLY A 237 10.85 -17.07 34.47
C GLY A 237 11.77 -15.93 34.03
N ARG A 238 12.52 -16.13 32.96
CA ARG A 238 13.11 -15.10 32.13
C ARG A 238 12.15 -14.80 30.98
N MET A 239 11.76 -13.56 30.86
CA MET A 239 10.79 -13.12 29.85
C MET A 239 11.47 -12.37 28.73
N THR A 240 10.73 -11.99 27.72
CA THR A 240 11.20 -11.19 26.60
C THR A 240 10.37 -9.93 26.47
N SER A 241 10.97 -8.89 25.89
CA SER A 241 10.27 -7.67 25.52
C SER A 241 10.58 -7.33 24.07
N GLN A 242 9.69 -6.62 23.39
CA GLN A 242 9.87 -6.24 22.00
C GLN A 242 9.26 -4.88 21.70
N ILE A 243 9.83 -4.20 20.71
CA ILE A 243 9.26 -3.00 20.12
C ILE A 243 9.28 -3.13 18.60
N THR A 244 8.17 -2.82 17.96
CA THR A 244 7.98 -2.90 16.50
C THR A 244 7.50 -1.56 15.98
N ALA A 245 8.07 -1.10 14.89
CA ALA A 245 7.56 0.04 14.13
C ALA A 245 7.19 -0.40 12.72
N MET A 246 6.01 0.01 12.25
CA MET A 246 5.48 -0.31 10.92
C MET A 246 5.15 1.00 10.21
N GLU A 247 5.69 1.19 9.02
CA GLU A 247 5.29 2.30 8.16
C GLU A 247 3.97 1.97 7.48
N ILE A 248 3.02 2.88 7.64
CA ILE A 248 1.68 2.81 7.02
C ILE A 248 1.59 3.95 5.99
N SER A 249 1.28 3.60 4.74
CA SER A 249 1.03 4.61 3.70
C SER A 249 -0.18 5.48 4.06
N ALA A 250 -0.09 6.78 3.79
CA ALA A 250 -1.24 7.69 3.85
C ALA A 250 -2.23 7.41 2.72
#